data_a73dd13211310e823f6e58171ce5d30e
#
_entry.id   a73dd13211310e823f6e58171ce5d30e
#
_cell.length_a   1.000
_cell.length_b   1.000
_cell.length_c   1.000
_cell.angle_alpha   90.00
_cell.angle_beta   90.00
_cell.angle_gamma   90.00
#
_symmetry.space_group_name_H-M   'P 1'
#
loop_
_entity.id
_entity.type
_entity.pdbx_description
1 polymer ?
#
loop_
_entity_poly.entity_id
_entity_poly.type
_entity_poly.pdbx_seq_one_letter_code
_entity_poly.pdbx_strand_id
1 'polypeptide(L)'
;MYTGTAVFDLLLPGDSRSLKIKRSYVRPIVAALRRFEVAAAEVGALDLHGRTEIGVATIAAEHAQVSRVLDACERLVAGRPEVEVLGVHRQVHGDDD
;
A
#
# COMPACT_ATOMS: atom_id res chain seq x y z
N MET A 1 -4.74 -12.37 -18.51
CA MET A 1 -4.25 -12.05 -17.15
C MET A 1 -4.37 -10.56 -16.92
N TYR A 2 -4.81 -10.18 -15.75
CA TYR A 2 -4.85 -8.78 -15.33
C TYR A 2 -3.85 -8.54 -14.23
N THR A 3 -3.22 -7.35 -14.25
CA THR A 3 -2.27 -6.90 -13.24
C THR A 3 -2.82 -5.65 -12.59
N GLY A 4 -2.81 -5.58 -11.27
CA GLY A 4 -3.24 -4.41 -10.54
C GLY A 4 -2.16 -3.91 -9.61
N THR A 5 -2.02 -2.60 -9.53
CA THR A 5 -1.10 -1.95 -8.59
C THR A 5 -1.83 -0.82 -7.86
N ALA A 6 -1.38 -0.55 -6.65
CA ALA A 6 -1.79 0.64 -5.92
C ALA A 6 -0.60 1.16 -5.13
N VAL A 7 -0.48 2.48 -5.06
CA VAL A 7 0.50 3.14 -4.19
C VAL A 7 -0.29 4.02 -3.22
N PHE A 8 -0.05 3.81 -1.94
CA PHE A 8 -0.68 4.56 -0.84
C PHE A 8 0.34 5.56 -0.29
N ASP A 9 0.03 6.84 -0.42
CA ASP A 9 0.84 7.94 0.13
C ASP A 9 0.31 8.25 1.52
N LEU A 10 1.13 8.03 2.54
CA LEU A 10 0.70 8.07 3.94
C LEU A 10 1.49 9.09 4.75
N LEU A 11 0.77 9.83 5.60
CA LEU A 11 1.35 10.65 6.64
C LEU A 11 1.45 9.80 7.91
N LEU A 12 2.64 9.75 8.51
CA LEU A 12 2.92 9.01 9.73
C LEU A 12 2.73 9.90 10.96
N PRO A 13 2.58 9.30 12.17
CA PRO A 13 2.45 10.08 13.40
C PRO A 13 3.63 11.03 13.64
N GLY A 14 3.39 12.13 14.36
CA GLY A 14 4.39 13.17 14.60
C GLY A 14 5.60 12.73 15.41
N ASP A 15 5.53 11.57 16.10
CA ASP A 15 6.67 10.98 16.81
C ASP A 15 7.60 10.16 15.91
N SER A 16 7.24 10.00 14.62
CA SER A 16 8.07 9.30 13.65
C SER A 16 9.25 10.19 13.23
N ARG A 17 10.30 10.22 14.06
CA ARG A 17 11.45 11.12 13.91
C ARG A 17 12.75 10.41 13.55
N SER A 18 12.69 9.11 13.30
CA SER A 18 13.84 8.31 12.89
C SER A 18 13.39 7.20 11.99
N LEU A 19 14.33 6.61 11.23
CA LEU A 19 14.01 5.44 10.40
C LEU A 19 13.60 4.24 11.24
N LYS A 20 14.15 4.12 12.46
CA LYS A 20 13.77 3.04 13.38
C LYS A 20 12.30 3.15 13.79
N ILE A 21 11.86 4.35 14.19
CA ILE A 21 10.47 4.59 14.59
C ILE A 21 9.56 4.44 13.36
N LYS A 22 9.97 4.96 12.21
CA LYS A 22 9.24 4.81 10.96
C LYS A 22 8.94 3.34 10.65
N ARG A 23 9.95 2.47 10.78
CA ARG A 23 9.78 1.02 10.54
C ARG A 23 8.73 0.41 11.46
N SER A 24 8.62 0.90 12.70
CA SER A 24 7.62 0.38 13.64
C SER A 24 6.19 0.64 13.17
N TYR A 25 5.96 1.66 12.36
CA TYR A 25 4.67 1.94 11.74
C TYR A 25 4.49 1.25 10.39
N VAL A 26 5.53 1.23 9.55
CA VAL A 26 5.44 0.74 8.17
C VAL A 26 5.40 -0.79 8.11
N ARG A 27 6.24 -1.47 8.87
CA ARG A 27 6.33 -2.94 8.80
C ARG A 27 5.03 -3.67 9.11
N PRO A 28 4.25 -3.30 10.15
CA PRO A 28 2.97 -3.97 10.40
C PRO A 28 1.97 -3.78 9.27
N ILE A 29 1.96 -2.62 8.63
CA ILE A 29 1.05 -2.34 7.50
C ILE A 29 1.43 -3.21 6.31
N VAL A 30 2.72 -3.26 5.96
CA VAL A 30 3.21 -4.10 4.86
C VAL A 30 2.91 -5.58 5.13
N ALA A 31 3.15 -6.05 6.36
CA ALA A 31 2.88 -7.43 6.74
C ALA A 31 1.39 -7.77 6.63
N ALA A 32 0.52 -6.85 7.06
CA ALA A 32 -0.93 -7.04 6.96
C ALA A 32 -1.40 -7.07 5.50
N LEU A 33 -0.85 -6.20 4.65
CA LEU A 33 -1.18 -6.17 3.22
C LEU A 33 -0.80 -7.49 2.54
N ARG A 34 0.35 -8.06 2.89
CA ARG A 34 0.81 -9.33 2.31
C ARG A 34 -0.15 -10.50 2.56
N ARG A 35 -1.02 -10.40 3.57
CA ARG A 35 -2.04 -11.42 3.84
C ARG A 35 -3.12 -11.50 2.77
N PHE A 36 -3.25 -10.47 1.93
CA PHE A 36 -4.17 -10.48 0.79
C PHE A 36 -3.54 -11.13 -0.45
N GLU A 37 -2.42 -11.84 -0.30
CA GLU A 37 -1.73 -12.50 -1.41
C GLU A 37 -1.25 -11.50 -2.46
N VAL A 38 -0.80 -10.32 -2.01
CA VAL A 38 -0.19 -9.31 -2.85
C VAL A 38 1.29 -9.21 -2.55
N ALA A 39 2.07 -8.76 -3.52
CA ALA A 39 3.40 -8.22 -3.25
C ALA A 39 3.22 -6.85 -2.62
N ALA A 40 3.89 -6.57 -1.53
CA ALA A 40 3.80 -5.28 -0.84
C ALA A 40 5.17 -4.86 -0.33
N ALA A 41 5.46 -3.57 -0.47
CA ALA A 41 6.74 -2.99 -0.02
C ALA A 41 6.59 -1.48 0.13
N GLU A 42 7.48 -0.87 0.91
CA GLU A 42 7.68 0.57 0.86
C GLU A 42 8.39 0.91 -0.45
N VAL A 43 7.83 1.82 -1.24
CA VAL A 43 8.31 2.11 -2.60
C VAL A 43 8.68 3.57 -2.82
N GLY A 44 8.44 4.45 -1.86
CA GLY A 44 8.77 5.86 -1.99
C GLY A 44 8.86 6.56 -0.65
N ALA A 45 9.33 7.81 -0.67
CA ALA A 45 9.57 8.63 0.51
C ALA A 45 10.51 7.95 1.51
N LEU A 46 11.48 7.16 1.00
CA LEU A 46 12.32 6.28 1.81
C LEU A 46 13.16 7.03 2.84
N ASP A 47 13.61 8.25 2.50
CA ASP A 47 14.45 9.08 3.36
C ASP A 47 13.65 10.01 4.27
N LEU A 48 12.33 10.05 4.14
CA LEU A 48 11.46 10.89 4.96
C LEU A 48 10.99 10.11 6.18
N HIS A 49 11.06 10.73 7.36
CA HIS A 49 10.65 10.08 8.61
C HIS A 49 9.14 10.13 8.83
N GLY A 50 8.47 11.19 8.36
CA GLY A 50 7.05 11.42 8.58
C GLY A 50 6.15 11.01 7.42
N ARG A 51 6.70 10.48 6.34
CA ARG A 51 5.97 10.10 5.13
C ARG A 51 6.42 8.73 4.66
N THR A 52 5.51 8.00 4.04
CA THR A 52 5.85 6.76 3.35
C THR A 52 4.93 6.57 2.14
N GLU A 53 5.43 5.85 1.15
CA GLU A 53 4.62 5.36 0.05
C GLU A 53 4.72 3.84 0.05
N ILE A 54 3.59 3.16 0.24
CA ILE A 54 3.53 1.70 0.24
C ILE A 54 2.84 1.25 -1.04
N GLY A 55 3.53 0.40 -1.79
CA GLY A 55 3.02 -0.17 -3.03
C GLY A 55 2.55 -1.59 -2.85
N VAL A 56 1.50 -1.96 -3.58
CA VAL A 56 1.01 -3.32 -3.68
C VAL A 56 0.86 -3.68 -5.16
N ALA A 57 1.03 -4.98 -5.47
CA ALA A 57 0.80 -5.51 -6.80
C ALA A 57 0.12 -6.87 -6.70
N THR A 58 -0.82 -7.13 -7.60
CA THR A 58 -1.55 -8.39 -7.66
C THR A 58 -1.84 -8.78 -9.10
N ILE A 59 -2.05 -10.05 -9.34
CA ILE A 59 -2.46 -10.57 -10.63
C ILE A 59 -3.69 -11.48 -10.46
N ALA A 60 -4.53 -11.53 -11.48
CA ALA A 60 -5.65 -12.46 -11.52
C ALA A 60 -6.10 -12.69 -12.97
N ALA A 61 -6.89 -13.74 -13.17
CA ALA A 61 -7.51 -14.02 -14.46
C ALA A 61 -8.61 -13.01 -14.81
N GLU A 62 -9.27 -12.42 -13.79
CA GLU A 62 -10.41 -11.55 -13.94
C GLU A 62 -10.12 -10.13 -13.44
N HIS A 63 -10.53 -9.11 -14.20
CA HIS A 63 -10.44 -7.71 -13.80
C HIS A 63 -11.13 -7.47 -12.45
N ALA A 64 -12.32 -8.02 -12.27
CA ALA A 64 -13.09 -7.83 -11.04
C ALA A 64 -12.35 -8.36 -9.81
N GLN A 65 -11.60 -9.45 -9.94
CA GLN A 65 -10.83 -9.99 -8.81
C GLN A 65 -9.68 -9.05 -8.43
N VAL A 66 -8.99 -8.50 -9.43
CA VAL A 66 -7.93 -7.50 -9.18
C VAL A 66 -8.51 -6.30 -8.44
N SER A 67 -9.65 -5.78 -8.90
CA SER A 67 -10.30 -4.63 -8.26
C SER A 67 -10.70 -4.93 -6.80
N ARG A 68 -11.25 -6.12 -6.54
CA ARG A 68 -11.62 -6.52 -5.17
C ARG A 68 -10.42 -6.57 -4.24
N VAL A 69 -9.29 -7.11 -4.72
CA VAL A 69 -8.07 -7.19 -3.92
C VAL A 69 -7.53 -5.79 -3.62
N LEU A 70 -7.48 -4.90 -4.62
CA LEU A 70 -7.04 -3.53 -4.41
C LEU A 70 -7.96 -2.77 -3.46
N ASP A 71 -9.29 -2.98 -3.57
CA ASP A 71 -10.26 -2.39 -2.63
C ASP A 71 -9.99 -2.85 -1.20
N ALA A 72 -9.71 -4.15 -1.01
CA ALA A 72 -9.40 -4.69 0.32
C ALA A 72 -8.12 -4.08 0.90
N CYS A 73 -7.08 -3.91 0.08
CA CYS A 73 -5.84 -3.25 0.49
C CYS A 73 -6.10 -1.82 0.91
N GLU A 74 -6.86 -1.07 0.12
CA GLU A 74 -7.19 0.32 0.43
C GLU A 74 -7.97 0.44 1.73
N ARG A 75 -8.97 -0.43 1.96
CA ARG A 75 -9.74 -0.44 3.20
C ARG A 75 -8.87 -0.74 4.42
N LEU A 76 -7.92 -1.67 4.28
CA LEU A 76 -7.00 -1.98 5.37
C LEU A 76 -6.17 -0.76 5.76
N VAL A 77 -5.58 -0.09 4.78
CA VAL A 77 -4.72 1.08 5.03
C VAL A 77 -5.54 2.24 5.60
N ALA A 78 -6.71 2.52 5.01
CA ALA A 78 -7.60 3.59 5.46
C ALA A 78 -8.14 3.34 6.87
N GLY A 79 -8.23 2.08 7.28
CA GLY A 79 -8.68 1.71 8.62
C GLY A 79 -7.62 1.80 9.71
N ARG A 80 -6.37 2.11 9.36
CA ARG A 80 -5.29 2.24 10.35
C ARG A 80 -5.32 3.63 11.00
N PRO A 81 -5.64 3.73 12.29
CA PRO A 81 -5.80 5.05 12.92
C PRO A 81 -4.49 5.82 13.08
N GLU A 82 -3.33 5.12 13.06
CA GLU A 82 -2.02 5.74 13.24
C GLU A 82 -1.52 6.47 11.99
N VAL A 83 -2.15 6.26 10.83
CA VAL A 83 -1.72 6.90 9.57
C VAL A 83 -2.86 7.70 8.96
N GLU A 84 -2.51 8.72 8.17
CA GLU A 84 -3.44 9.47 7.34
C GLU A 84 -3.15 9.18 5.88
N VAL A 85 -4.16 8.77 5.11
CA VAL A 85 -4.02 8.52 3.68
C VAL A 85 -4.08 9.87 2.96
N LEU A 86 -2.97 10.28 2.35
CA LEU A 86 -2.86 11.52 1.60
C LEU A 86 -3.25 11.35 0.13
N GLY A 87 -3.09 10.15 -0.41
CA GLY A 87 -3.46 9.86 -1.79
C GLY A 87 -3.34 8.37 -2.08
N VAL A 88 -4.05 7.95 -3.12
CA VAL A 88 -4.02 6.57 -3.62
C VAL A 88 -3.92 6.62 -5.14
N HIS A 89 -2.95 5.91 -5.71
CA HIS A 89 -2.77 5.78 -7.15
C HIS A 89 -2.95 4.32 -7.54
N ARG A 90 -4.00 4.05 -8.32
CA ARG A 90 -4.33 2.68 -8.76
C ARG A 90 -4.19 2.56 -10.26
N GLN A 91 -3.69 1.41 -10.72
CA GLN A 91 -3.64 1.06 -12.13
C GLN A 91 -4.04 -0.41 -12.28
N VAL A 92 -4.84 -0.69 -13.30
CA VAL A 92 -5.19 -2.06 -13.69
C VAL A 92 -4.89 -2.20 -15.18
N HIS A 93 -4.12 -3.23 -15.53
CA HIS A 93 -3.73 -3.51 -16.92
C HIS A 93 -4.20 -4.92 -17.29
N GLY A 94 -4.82 -5.04 -18.47
CA GLY A 94 -5.17 -6.32 -19.06
C GLY A 94 -4.16 -6.70 -20.15
N ASP A 95 -4.46 -7.81 -20.83
CA ASP A 95 -3.56 -8.35 -21.87
C ASP A 95 -3.47 -7.44 -23.10
N ASP A 96 -4.47 -6.58 -23.31
CA ASP A 96 -4.52 -5.66 -24.46
C ASP A 96 -4.05 -4.24 -24.13
N ASP A 97 -3.56 -4.01 -22.92
CA ASP A 97 -3.12 -2.68 -22.46
C ASP A 97 -1.63 -2.44 -22.74
#